data_0128c08f1d9fe3d17e07c546fc4bf010
#
_entry.id   0128c08f1d9fe3d17e07c546fc4bf010
#
_cell.length_a   1.000
_cell.length_b   1.000
_cell.length_c   1.000
_cell.angle_alpha   90.00
_cell.angle_beta   90.00
_cell.angle_gamma   90.00
#
_symmetry.space_group_name_H-M   'P 1'
#
loop_
_entity.id
_entity.type
_entity.pdbx_description
1 polymer ?
#
loop_
_entity_poly.entity_id
_entity_poly.type
_entity_poly.pdbx_seq_one_letter_code
_entity_poly.pdbx_strand_id
1 'polypeptide(L)'
;MKILVTGGGGFIGAYLVKSLIDKKHNVLSVDKLYGNGAIPFVHPKSKFIRGDILNKEILGKIKKWKPEIIYHLAAQAGGESAYDDPKKDFLINGHGTYNICMIAKELRIKKLIYTSTSAVYGSNTQRIINEKEKINPDSIYGISKYAGELFVNQILKKSSTKTVIFRLFNTYGPGENLNNLKKGMVGIYLSYVWRNKPIIVKGSLDRIRD
;
A
#
# COMPACT_ATOMS: atom_id res chain seq x y z
N MET A 1 -15.25 -8.78 14.01
CA MET A 1 -14.71 -9.55 12.87
C MET A 1 -13.20 -9.67 13.02
N LYS A 2 -12.60 -10.73 12.46
CA LYS A 2 -11.15 -10.88 12.34
C LYS A 2 -10.67 -10.20 11.07
N ILE A 3 -9.84 -9.16 11.20
CA ILE A 3 -9.39 -8.34 10.09
C ILE A 3 -7.86 -8.36 10.03
N LEU A 4 -7.32 -8.80 8.89
CA LEU A 4 -5.90 -8.69 8.59
C LEU A 4 -5.60 -7.35 7.93
N VAL A 5 -4.55 -6.68 8.42
CA VAL A 5 -3.96 -5.51 7.77
C VAL A 5 -2.49 -5.81 7.48
N THR A 6 -2.15 -6.04 6.22
CA THR A 6 -0.73 -6.10 5.81
C THR A 6 -0.23 -4.69 5.54
N GLY A 7 1.00 -4.39 5.91
CA GLY A 7 1.51 -3.01 5.92
C GLY A 7 0.93 -2.18 7.06
N GLY A 8 0.46 -2.83 8.14
CA GLY A 8 -0.23 -2.17 9.23
C GLY A 8 0.63 -1.33 10.16
N GLY A 9 1.96 -1.44 10.08
CA GLY A 9 2.90 -0.56 10.77
C GLY A 9 3.35 0.65 9.94
N GLY A 10 2.90 0.75 8.67
CA GLY A 10 3.18 1.88 7.80
C GLY A 10 2.24 3.06 8.03
N PHE A 11 2.46 4.15 7.30
CA PHE A 11 1.73 5.41 7.45
C PHE A 11 0.20 5.23 7.40
N ILE A 12 -0.36 4.79 6.28
CA ILE A 12 -1.81 4.58 6.12
C ILE A 12 -2.30 3.42 7.01
N GLY A 13 -1.50 2.35 7.09
CA GLY A 13 -1.86 1.14 7.83
C GLY A 13 -2.05 1.37 9.31
N ALA A 14 -1.22 2.20 9.94
CA ALA A 14 -1.33 2.54 11.36
C ALA A 14 -2.66 3.22 11.72
N TYR A 15 -3.08 4.18 10.90
CA TYR A 15 -4.39 4.84 11.07
C TYR A 15 -5.55 3.88 10.87
N LEU A 16 -5.45 3.01 9.85
CA LEU A 16 -6.47 2.00 9.59
C LEU A 16 -6.58 1.01 10.76
N VAL A 17 -5.46 0.50 11.26
CA VAL A 17 -5.42 -0.41 12.41
C VAL A 17 -6.06 0.25 13.63
N LYS A 18 -5.70 1.51 13.93
CA LYS A 18 -6.32 2.28 15.01
C LYS A 18 -7.84 2.36 14.85
N SER A 19 -8.32 2.80 13.69
CA SER A 19 -9.74 2.95 13.39
C SER A 19 -10.52 1.63 13.53
N LEU A 20 -9.93 0.51 13.08
CA LEU A 20 -10.55 -0.81 13.18
C LEU A 20 -10.63 -1.29 14.63
N ILE A 21 -9.61 -1.00 15.45
CA ILE A 21 -9.61 -1.34 16.88
C ILE A 21 -10.62 -0.50 17.64
N ASP A 22 -10.70 0.80 17.35
CA ASP A 22 -11.70 1.69 17.96
C ASP A 22 -13.13 1.20 17.66
N LYS A 23 -13.34 0.59 16.49
CA LYS A 23 -14.59 -0.09 16.10
C LYS A 23 -14.74 -1.51 16.67
N LYS A 24 -13.91 -1.90 17.64
CA LYS A 24 -13.94 -3.19 18.34
C LYS A 24 -13.74 -4.41 17.45
N HIS A 25 -12.96 -4.29 16.36
CA HIS A 25 -12.56 -5.43 15.57
C HIS A 25 -11.32 -6.13 16.16
N ASN A 26 -11.20 -7.44 15.90
CA ASN A 26 -10.00 -8.21 16.21
C ASN A 26 -9.02 -8.06 15.04
N VAL A 27 -7.96 -7.27 15.22
CA VAL A 27 -7.04 -6.90 14.16
C VAL A 27 -5.72 -7.65 14.29
N LEU A 28 -5.31 -8.31 13.21
CA LEU A 28 -3.95 -8.78 12.99
C LEU A 28 -3.24 -7.82 12.05
N SER A 29 -2.18 -7.19 12.53
CA SER A 29 -1.29 -6.36 11.75
C SER A 29 -0.04 -7.14 11.38
N VAL A 30 0.35 -7.12 10.10
CA VAL A 30 1.58 -7.75 9.61
C VAL A 30 2.41 -6.69 8.89
N ASP A 31 3.65 -6.49 9.33
CA ASP A 31 4.57 -5.52 8.74
C ASP A 31 6.03 -5.92 8.99
N LYS A 32 6.92 -5.53 8.09
CA LYS A 32 8.37 -5.68 8.27
C LYS A 32 8.93 -4.68 9.26
N LEU A 33 8.24 -3.55 9.46
CA LEU A 33 8.72 -2.35 10.16
C LEU A 33 10.01 -1.76 9.55
N TYR A 34 10.28 -2.09 8.29
CA TYR A 34 11.33 -1.46 7.50
C TYR A 34 10.67 -0.65 6.40
N GLY A 35 10.74 0.61 6.46
CA GLY A 35 10.19 1.44 5.41
C GLY A 35 10.68 2.86 5.54
N ASN A 36 10.95 3.46 4.40
CA ASN A 36 11.38 4.85 4.32
C ASN A 36 10.19 5.82 4.34
N GLY A 37 8.96 5.34 4.59
CA GLY A 37 7.75 6.11 4.33
C GLY A 37 6.98 6.63 5.52
N ALA A 38 7.20 6.06 6.68
CA ALA A 38 6.55 6.49 7.92
C ALA A 38 7.40 6.10 9.11
N ILE A 39 7.15 6.73 10.25
CA ILE A 39 7.64 6.22 11.54
C ILE A 39 6.81 4.95 11.82
N PRO A 40 7.44 3.77 11.92
CA PRO A 40 6.71 2.54 12.16
C PRO A 40 5.89 2.63 13.44
N PHE A 41 4.62 2.30 13.35
CA PHE A 41 3.74 2.31 14.51
C PHE A 41 2.97 1.01 14.64
N VAL A 42 3.07 0.38 15.80
CA VAL A 42 2.29 -0.82 16.16
C VAL A 42 1.30 -0.45 17.25
N HIS A 43 0.01 -0.57 16.94
CA HIS A 43 -1.03 -0.28 17.92
C HIS A 43 -1.03 -1.33 19.04
N PRO A 44 -0.95 -0.95 20.34
CA PRO A 44 -0.76 -1.88 21.46
C PRO A 44 -1.87 -2.92 21.62
N LYS A 45 -3.10 -2.62 21.18
CA LYS A 45 -4.24 -3.55 21.20
C LYS A 45 -4.35 -4.41 19.94
N SER A 46 -3.48 -4.25 18.92
CA SER A 46 -3.46 -5.13 17.76
C SER A 46 -2.62 -6.37 18.03
N LYS A 47 -3.03 -7.52 17.48
CA LYS A 47 -2.08 -8.61 17.30
C LYS A 47 -1.10 -8.20 16.22
N PHE A 48 0.19 -8.36 16.49
CA PHE A 48 1.23 -7.95 15.55
C PHE A 48 2.15 -9.11 15.20
N ILE A 49 2.42 -9.26 13.91
CA ILE A 49 3.46 -10.14 13.40
C ILE A 49 4.47 -9.29 12.63
N ARG A 50 5.70 -9.25 13.12
CA ARG A 50 6.81 -8.70 12.35
C ARG A 50 7.21 -9.70 11.28
N GLY A 51 7.02 -9.37 10.00
CA GLY A 51 7.34 -10.30 8.94
C GLY A 51 7.04 -9.79 7.54
N ASP A 52 7.53 -10.57 6.58
CA ASP A 52 7.40 -10.32 5.15
C ASP A 52 6.30 -11.19 4.55
N ILE A 53 5.44 -10.59 3.72
CA ILE A 53 4.41 -11.31 2.94
C ILE A 53 4.99 -12.21 1.84
N LEU A 54 6.30 -12.17 1.62
CA LEU A 54 7.02 -13.11 0.77
C LEU A 54 7.46 -14.37 1.52
N ASN A 55 7.45 -14.35 2.86
CA ASN A 55 7.91 -15.46 3.69
C ASN A 55 6.78 -16.47 3.93
N LYS A 56 7.03 -17.74 3.57
CA LYS A 56 6.07 -18.85 3.71
C LYS A 56 5.60 -19.06 5.15
N GLU A 57 6.50 -18.90 6.14
CA GLU A 57 6.14 -19.04 7.56
C GLU A 57 5.13 -17.96 7.99
N ILE A 58 5.34 -16.70 7.56
CA ILE A 58 4.42 -15.60 7.85
C ILE A 58 3.06 -15.83 7.19
N LEU A 59 3.05 -16.30 5.94
CA LEU A 59 1.82 -16.68 5.25
C LEU A 59 1.09 -17.82 5.99
N GLY A 60 1.82 -18.80 6.52
CA GLY A 60 1.28 -19.87 7.36
C GLY A 60 0.62 -19.35 8.64
N LYS A 61 1.25 -18.38 9.33
CA LYS A 61 0.69 -17.73 10.52
C LYS A 61 -0.60 -16.95 10.19
N ILE A 62 -0.63 -16.27 9.05
CA ILE A 62 -1.84 -15.58 8.55
C ILE A 62 -2.97 -16.57 8.31
N LYS A 63 -2.69 -17.68 7.60
CA LYS A 63 -3.67 -18.74 7.33
C LYS A 63 -4.22 -19.34 8.61
N LYS A 64 -3.36 -19.65 9.57
CA LYS A 64 -3.75 -20.21 10.88
C LYS A 64 -4.66 -19.26 11.65
N TRP A 65 -4.47 -17.95 11.52
CA TRP A 65 -5.29 -16.95 12.18
C TRP A 65 -6.70 -16.82 11.58
N LYS A 66 -6.88 -17.21 10.32
CA LYS A 66 -8.16 -17.24 9.58
C LYS A 66 -8.86 -15.87 9.56
N PRO A 67 -8.35 -14.85 8.85
CA PRO A 67 -9.01 -13.58 8.69
C PRO A 67 -10.35 -13.74 7.95
N GLU A 68 -11.31 -12.86 8.24
CA GLU A 68 -12.57 -12.74 7.50
C GLU A 68 -12.48 -11.64 6.42
N ILE A 69 -11.68 -10.60 6.68
CA ILE A 69 -11.43 -9.47 5.78
C ILE A 69 -9.94 -9.21 5.74
N ILE A 70 -9.44 -8.87 4.56
CA ILE A 70 -8.04 -8.46 4.37
C ILE A 70 -8.00 -7.04 3.81
N TYR A 71 -7.26 -6.16 4.47
CA TYR A 71 -6.75 -4.91 3.93
C TYR A 71 -5.29 -5.13 3.54
N HIS A 72 -5.01 -5.09 2.24
CA HIS A 72 -3.67 -5.33 1.72
C HIS A 72 -3.01 -4.01 1.35
N LEU A 73 -2.20 -3.47 2.30
CA LEU A 73 -1.46 -2.23 2.15
C LEU A 73 0.05 -2.44 2.07
N ALA A 74 0.54 -3.65 2.39
CA ALA A 74 1.96 -3.95 2.28
C ALA A 74 2.43 -3.76 0.84
N ALA A 75 3.39 -2.87 0.64
CA ALA A 75 3.94 -2.53 -0.67
C ALA A 75 5.33 -1.91 -0.51
N GLN A 76 6.15 -2.03 -1.56
CA GLN A 76 7.20 -1.07 -1.82
C GLN A 76 6.52 0.18 -2.38
N ALA A 77 6.57 1.29 -1.67
CA ALA A 77 5.91 2.52 -2.07
C ALA A 77 6.93 3.55 -2.58
N GLY A 78 6.60 4.21 -3.70
CA GLY A 78 7.36 5.31 -4.28
C GLY A 78 8.14 4.94 -5.54
N GLY A 79 8.03 5.81 -6.54
CA GLY A 79 8.66 5.63 -7.85
C GLY A 79 10.18 5.58 -7.79
N GLU A 80 10.83 6.51 -7.06
CA GLU A 80 12.31 6.52 -6.96
C GLU A 80 12.85 5.23 -6.35
N SER A 81 12.21 4.70 -5.30
CA SER A 81 12.63 3.43 -4.70
C SER A 81 12.44 2.22 -5.62
N ALA A 82 11.47 2.29 -6.53
CA ALA A 82 11.25 1.25 -7.53
C ALA A 82 12.35 1.26 -8.63
N TYR A 83 12.87 2.43 -8.99
CA TYR A 83 14.01 2.55 -9.89
C TYR A 83 15.32 2.08 -9.25
N ASP A 84 15.51 2.32 -7.95
CA ASP A 84 16.69 1.86 -7.21
C ASP A 84 16.76 0.31 -7.18
N ASP A 85 15.62 -0.38 -7.01
CA ASP A 85 15.56 -1.85 -6.99
C ASP A 85 14.24 -2.36 -7.61
N PRO A 86 14.20 -2.45 -8.96
CA PRO A 86 13.01 -2.91 -9.69
C PRO A 86 12.58 -4.33 -9.34
N LYS A 87 13.54 -5.21 -9.08
CA LYS A 87 13.27 -6.60 -8.71
C LYS A 87 12.55 -6.68 -7.37
N LYS A 88 13.03 -5.96 -6.38
CA LYS A 88 12.41 -5.89 -5.05
C LYS A 88 11.01 -5.29 -5.12
N ASP A 89 10.83 -4.25 -5.92
CA ASP A 89 9.52 -3.61 -6.14
C ASP A 89 8.52 -4.62 -6.70
N PHE A 90 8.88 -5.32 -7.78
CA PHE A 90 8.03 -6.36 -8.37
C PHE A 90 7.74 -7.52 -7.41
N LEU A 91 8.74 -8.00 -6.69
CA LEU A 91 8.55 -9.10 -5.73
C LEU A 91 7.56 -8.70 -4.63
N ILE A 92 7.67 -7.51 -4.07
CA ILE A 92 6.77 -7.08 -2.99
C ILE A 92 5.38 -6.77 -3.55
N ASN A 93 5.28 -5.93 -4.58
CA ASN A 93 4.01 -5.43 -5.08
C ASN A 93 3.26 -6.47 -5.93
N GLY A 94 3.94 -7.21 -6.78
CA GLY A 94 3.37 -8.25 -7.62
C GLY A 94 3.23 -9.58 -6.89
N HIS A 95 4.36 -10.23 -6.57
CA HIS A 95 4.36 -11.56 -5.97
C HIS A 95 3.78 -11.56 -4.54
N GLY A 96 4.06 -10.53 -3.74
CA GLY A 96 3.44 -10.38 -2.42
C GLY A 96 1.92 -10.28 -2.50
N THR A 97 1.39 -9.49 -3.46
CA THR A 97 -0.07 -9.41 -3.70
C THR A 97 -0.63 -10.75 -4.18
N TYR A 98 0.07 -11.45 -5.08
CA TYR A 98 -0.30 -12.81 -5.47
C TYR A 98 -0.46 -13.73 -4.26
N ASN A 99 0.50 -13.76 -3.33
CA ASN A 99 0.44 -14.58 -2.12
C ASN A 99 -0.79 -14.27 -1.27
N ILE A 100 -1.12 -13.00 -1.09
CA ILE A 100 -2.31 -12.58 -0.33
C ILE A 100 -3.60 -12.97 -1.05
N CYS A 101 -3.66 -12.86 -2.38
CA CYS A 101 -4.79 -13.34 -3.17
C CYS A 101 -5.00 -14.85 -3.04
N MET A 102 -3.92 -15.63 -3.04
CA MET A 102 -4.00 -17.09 -2.84
C MET A 102 -4.56 -17.45 -1.45
N ILE A 103 -4.12 -16.74 -0.40
CA ILE A 103 -4.71 -16.90 0.95
C ILE A 103 -6.19 -16.55 0.94
N ALA A 104 -6.54 -15.41 0.31
CA ALA A 104 -7.92 -14.96 0.23
C ALA A 104 -8.83 -15.98 -0.44
N LYS A 105 -8.38 -16.58 -1.54
CA LYS A 105 -9.08 -17.63 -2.27
C LYS A 105 -9.22 -18.92 -1.44
N GLU A 106 -8.10 -19.41 -0.86
CA GLU A 106 -8.03 -20.64 -0.08
C GLU A 106 -8.97 -20.57 1.14
N LEU A 107 -8.94 -19.45 1.87
CA LEU A 107 -9.74 -19.26 3.08
C LEU A 107 -11.17 -18.77 2.78
N ARG A 108 -11.51 -18.52 1.52
CA ARG A 108 -12.82 -17.97 1.10
C ARG A 108 -13.21 -16.75 1.93
N ILE A 109 -12.28 -15.81 2.08
CA ILE A 109 -12.52 -14.60 2.88
C ILE A 109 -13.69 -13.78 2.31
N LYS A 110 -14.38 -13.03 3.19
CA LYS A 110 -15.55 -12.23 2.79
C LYS A 110 -15.17 -11.07 1.85
N LYS A 111 -14.05 -10.38 2.13
CA LYS A 111 -13.65 -9.19 1.38
C LYS A 111 -12.13 -8.99 1.39
N LEU A 112 -11.57 -8.68 0.23
CA LEU A 112 -10.20 -8.20 0.08
C LEU A 112 -10.23 -6.76 -0.43
N ILE A 113 -9.57 -5.86 0.31
CA ILE A 113 -9.36 -4.47 -0.07
C ILE A 113 -7.87 -4.30 -0.42
N TYR A 114 -7.57 -3.91 -1.64
CA TYR A 114 -6.23 -3.68 -2.14
C TYR A 114 -5.97 -2.20 -2.37
N THR A 115 -4.87 -1.69 -1.87
CA THR A 115 -4.41 -0.33 -2.18
C THR A 115 -3.51 -0.35 -3.39
N SER A 116 -3.99 0.17 -4.50
CA SER A 116 -3.26 0.48 -5.71
C SER A 116 -2.80 1.96 -5.70
N THR A 117 -2.55 2.54 -6.85
CA THR A 117 -1.99 3.89 -6.99
C THR A 117 -2.52 4.57 -8.24
N SER A 118 -2.57 5.90 -8.24
CA SER A 118 -2.80 6.71 -9.44
C SER A 118 -1.73 6.51 -10.53
N ALA A 119 -0.52 6.05 -10.17
CA ALA A 119 0.56 5.75 -11.11
C ALA A 119 0.21 4.67 -12.16
N VAL A 120 -0.89 3.92 -11.98
CA VAL A 120 -1.39 2.98 -12.99
C VAL A 120 -1.93 3.68 -14.24
N TYR A 121 -2.31 4.96 -14.12
CA TYR A 121 -2.76 5.76 -15.26
C TYR A 121 -1.59 6.34 -16.09
N GLY A 122 -0.37 6.29 -15.57
CA GLY A 122 0.82 6.85 -16.20
C GLY A 122 0.86 8.36 -16.20
N SER A 123 1.67 8.94 -17.08
CA SER A 123 1.77 10.38 -17.32
C SER A 123 0.57 10.86 -18.13
N ASN A 124 -0.60 10.83 -17.50
CA ASN A 124 -1.83 11.28 -18.12
C ASN A 124 -1.82 12.82 -18.19
N THR A 125 -2.16 13.34 -19.37
CA THR A 125 -2.27 14.79 -19.62
C THR A 125 -3.64 15.36 -19.27
N GLN A 126 -4.60 14.51 -18.92
CA GLN A 126 -5.93 14.96 -18.53
C GLN A 126 -5.90 15.64 -17.16
N ARG A 127 -6.69 16.70 -17.03
CA ARG A 127 -6.78 17.48 -15.79
C ARG A 127 -7.49 16.75 -14.67
N ILE A 128 -8.47 15.91 -15.01
CA ILE A 128 -9.30 15.16 -14.08
C ILE A 128 -9.25 13.71 -14.50
N ILE A 129 -8.83 12.83 -13.59
CA ILE A 129 -8.75 11.38 -13.81
C ILE A 129 -9.89 10.72 -13.05
N ASN A 130 -10.56 9.76 -13.69
CA ASN A 130 -11.57 8.92 -13.07
C ASN A 130 -11.26 7.44 -13.30
N GLU A 131 -12.02 6.54 -12.68
CA GLU A 131 -11.74 5.11 -12.69
C GLU A 131 -11.90 4.46 -14.07
N LYS A 132 -12.53 5.13 -15.04
CA LYS A 132 -12.73 4.65 -16.41
C LYS A 132 -11.58 5.01 -17.35
N GLU A 133 -10.65 5.86 -16.88
CA GLU A 133 -9.48 6.25 -17.67
C GLU A 133 -8.63 5.06 -18.07
N LYS A 134 -8.01 5.18 -19.24
CA LYS A 134 -7.12 4.15 -19.77
C LYS A 134 -5.94 3.93 -18.80
N ILE A 135 -5.73 2.68 -18.44
CA ILE A 135 -4.57 2.26 -17.65
C ILE A 135 -3.38 2.18 -18.59
N ASN A 136 -2.33 2.92 -18.28
CA ASN A 136 -1.10 2.98 -19.08
C ASN A 136 0.11 3.32 -18.20
N PRO A 137 0.49 2.43 -17.25
CA PRO A 137 1.58 2.72 -16.32
C PRO A 137 2.91 2.88 -17.08
N ASP A 138 3.60 3.96 -16.80
CA ASP A 138 4.89 4.36 -17.43
C ASP A 138 6.04 4.36 -16.42
N SER A 139 5.80 3.86 -15.21
CA SER A 139 6.82 3.70 -14.17
C SER A 139 6.87 2.26 -13.66
N ILE A 140 8.04 1.81 -13.20
CA ILE A 140 8.23 0.48 -12.59
C ILE A 140 7.22 0.27 -11.45
N TYR A 141 7.06 1.26 -10.59
CA TYR A 141 6.09 1.23 -9.49
C TYR A 141 4.64 1.09 -10.00
N GLY A 142 4.24 1.87 -11.00
CA GLY A 142 2.92 1.78 -11.61
C GLY A 142 2.65 0.40 -12.21
N ILE A 143 3.64 -0.16 -12.93
CA ILE A 143 3.57 -1.49 -13.52
C ILE A 143 3.41 -2.56 -12.45
N SER A 144 4.23 -2.55 -11.41
CA SER A 144 4.19 -3.56 -10.34
C SER A 144 2.88 -3.50 -9.54
N LYS A 145 2.35 -2.31 -9.29
CA LYS A 145 1.06 -2.13 -8.62
C LYS A 145 -0.10 -2.57 -9.50
N TYR A 146 -0.04 -2.28 -10.80
CA TYR A 146 -1.05 -2.76 -11.75
C TYR A 146 -1.03 -4.28 -11.91
N ALA A 147 0.13 -4.92 -11.91
CA ALA A 147 0.23 -6.38 -11.83
C ALA A 147 -0.52 -6.94 -10.61
N GLY A 148 -0.44 -6.26 -9.46
CA GLY A 148 -1.24 -6.58 -8.27
C GLY A 148 -2.75 -6.49 -8.51
N GLU A 149 -3.24 -5.43 -9.21
CA GLU A 149 -4.66 -5.31 -9.59
C GLU A 149 -5.11 -6.49 -10.46
N LEU A 150 -4.27 -6.87 -11.43
CA LEU A 150 -4.56 -8.01 -12.31
C LEU A 150 -4.65 -9.33 -11.53
N PHE A 151 -3.76 -9.57 -10.56
CA PHE A 151 -3.84 -10.74 -9.68
C PHE A 151 -5.12 -10.73 -8.84
N VAL A 152 -5.47 -9.60 -8.20
CA VAL A 152 -6.72 -9.48 -7.43
C VAL A 152 -7.93 -9.83 -8.30
N ASN A 153 -7.99 -9.25 -9.49
CA ASN A 153 -9.12 -9.44 -10.40
C ASN A 153 -9.19 -10.88 -10.94
N GLN A 154 -8.07 -11.48 -11.37
CA GLN A 154 -8.10 -12.79 -12.02
C GLN A 154 -8.19 -13.96 -11.02
N ILE A 155 -7.44 -13.91 -9.91
CA ILE A 155 -7.43 -15.00 -8.92
C ILE A 155 -8.77 -15.10 -8.20
N LEU A 156 -9.40 -13.94 -7.90
CA LEU A 156 -10.62 -13.88 -7.11
C LEU A 156 -11.90 -13.78 -7.96
N LYS A 157 -11.78 -13.68 -9.28
CA LYS A 157 -12.92 -13.55 -10.23
C LYS A 157 -14.01 -14.61 -10.03
N LYS A 158 -13.61 -15.85 -9.78
CA LYS A 158 -14.53 -17.00 -9.60
C LYS A 158 -14.65 -17.42 -8.13
N SER A 159 -14.23 -16.57 -7.19
CA SER A 159 -14.36 -16.82 -5.75
C SER A 159 -15.57 -16.09 -5.17
N SER A 160 -15.97 -16.46 -3.95
CA SER A 160 -16.98 -15.72 -3.19
C SER A 160 -16.46 -14.43 -2.56
N THR A 161 -15.15 -14.18 -2.66
CA THR A 161 -14.48 -13.02 -2.07
C THR A 161 -14.86 -11.75 -2.83
N LYS A 162 -15.48 -10.78 -2.15
CA LYS A 162 -15.69 -9.44 -2.70
C LYS A 162 -14.37 -8.69 -2.74
N THR A 163 -14.08 -8.00 -3.84
CA THR A 163 -12.84 -7.23 -4.00
C THR A 163 -13.12 -5.74 -4.12
N VAL A 164 -12.25 -4.92 -3.55
CA VAL A 164 -12.21 -3.46 -3.76
C VAL A 164 -10.77 -3.06 -4.00
N ILE A 165 -10.54 -2.27 -5.04
CA ILE A 165 -9.21 -1.73 -5.38
C ILE A 165 -9.29 -0.22 -5.23
N PHE A 166 -8.46 0.36 -4.35
CA PHE A 166 -8.32 1.80 -4.22
C PHE A 166 -7.05 2.26 -4.95
N ARG A 167 -7.19 3.06 -5.98
CA ARG A 167 -6.08 3.76 -6.64
C ARG A 167 -5.83 5.06 -5.91
N LEU A 168 -4.95 5.02 -4.91
CA LEU A 168 -4.66 6.16 -4.08
C LEU A 168 -3.86 7.21 -4.87
N PHE A 169 -4.26 8.46 -4.71
CA PHE A 169 -3.53 9.64 -5.18
C PHE A 169 -2.54 10.09 -4.08
N ASN A 170 -2.25 11.39 -4.01
CA ASN A 170 -1.30 11.87 -3.02
C ASN A 170 -1.86 11.74 -1.60
N THR A 171 -1.22 10.93 -0.78
CA THR A 171 -1.59 10.73 0.61
C THR A 171 -0.56 11.39 1.50
N TYR A 172 -0.99 12.26 2.37
CA TYR A 172 -0.14 12.99 3.32
C TYR A 172 -0.86 13.19 4.66
N GLY A 173 -0.10 13.47 5.71
CA GLY A 173 -0.69 13.75 7.02
C GLY A 173 0.27 13.49 8.19
N PRO A 174 -0.22 13.62 9.44
CA PRO A 174 0.59 13.37 10.62
C PRO A 174 1.16 11.94 10.64
N GLY A 175 2.40 11.78 11.12
CA GLY A 175 3.10 10.49 11.16
C GLY A 175 3.83 10.11 9.87
N GLU A 176 3.77 10.94 8.82
CA GLU A 176 4.63 10.79 7.65
C GLU A 176 6.08 11.08 8.01
N ASN A 177 7.01 10.30 7.45
CA ASN A 177 8.43 10.48 7.71
C ASN A 177 9.01 11.63 6.89
N LEU A 178 9.11 12.80 7.46
CA LEU A 178 9.69 14.00 6.84
C LEU A 178 11.20 13.87 6.53
N ASN A 179 11.89 12.84 7.01
CA ASN A 179 13.26 12.56 6.62
C ASN A 179 13.36 11.84 5.27
N ASN A 180 12.26 11.29 4.78
CA ASN A 180 12.23 10.63 3.49
C ASN A 180 11.92 11.60 2.35
N LEU A 181 12.96 12.06 1.64
CA LEU A 181 12.84 12.98 0.51
C LEU A 181 12.59 12.26 -0.83
N LYS A 182 12.28 10.95 -0.82
CA LYS A 182 12.04 10.15 -2.04
C LYS A 182 10.55 9.93 -2.35
N LYS A 183 9.63 10.36 -1.48
CA LYS A 183 8.21 10.18 -1.74
C LYS A 183 7.34 11.21 -1.01
N GLY A 184 6.17 11.46 -1.59
CA GLY A 184 5.21 12.38 -1.00
C GLY A 184 5.62 13.84 -1.18
N MET A 185 5.19 14.50 -2.27
CA MET A 185 5.61 15.89 -2.54
C MET A 185 5.28 16.82 -1.38
N VAL A 186 4.11 16.67 -0.78
CA VAL A 186 3.70 17.49 0.38
C VAL A 186 4.67 17.28 1.54
N GLY A 187 4.99 16.02 1.87
CA GLY A 187 5.95 15.69 2.93
C GLY A 187 7.36 16.22 2.63
N ILE A 188 7.81 16.15 1.36
CA ILE A 188 9.11 16.71 0.94
C ILE A 188 9.15 18.22 1.15
N TYR A 189 8.13 18.96 0.70
CA TYR A 189 8.08 20.41 0.84
C TYR A 189 7.98 20.83 2.30
N LEU A 190 7.14 20.17 3.10
CA LEU A 190 7.06 20.39 4.54
C LEU A 190 8.41 20.14 5.23
N SER A 191 9.17 19.13 4.78
CA SER A 191 10.51 18.87 5.30
C SER A 191 11.48 20.01 5.02
N TYR A 192 11.44 20.63 3.84
CA TYR A 192 12.26 21.80 3.53
C TYR A 192 11.88 22.99 4.40
N VAL A 193 10.57 23.30 4.51
CA VAL A 193 10.06 24.39 5.34
C VAL A 193 10.47 24.20 6.79
N TRP A 194 10.24 23.01 7.36
CA TRP A 194 10.57 22.73 8.77
C TRP A 194 12.07 22.86 9.08
N ARG A 195 12.92 22.59 8.09
CA ARG A 195 14.38 22.73 8.22
C ARG A 195 14.89 24.11 7.83
N ASN A 196 14.01 25.05 7.59
CA ASN A 196 14.35 26.38 7.11
C ASN A 196 15.27 26.37 5.86
N LYS A 197 14.96 25.48 4.90
CA LYS A 197 15.70 25.31 3.64
C LYS A 197 14.84 25.78 2.47
N PRO A 198 15.45 26.32 1.40
CA PRO A 198 14.74 26.61 0.17
C PRO A 198 14.03 25.36 -0.38
N ILE A 199 12.78 25.53 -0.82
CA ILE A 199 12.04 24.45 -1.45
C ILE A 199 12.60 24.21 -2.86
N ILE A 200 13.06 22.99 -3.12
CA ILE A 200 13.54 22.59 -4.43
C ILE A 200 12.39 21.87 -5.16
N VAL A 201 11.86 22.53 -6.20
CA VAL A 201 10.81 21.96 -7.06
C VAL A 201 11.47 21.23 -8.23
N LYS A 202 11.28 19.91 -8.31
CA LYS A 202 11.72 19.10 -9.42
C LYS A 202 10.62 19.05 -10.49
N GLY A 203 10.84 19.64 -11.64
CA GLY A 203 9.90 19.71 -12.77
C GLY A 203 9.15 21.03 -12.86
N SER A 204 7.98 21.04 -13.53
CA SER A 204 7.20 22.26 -13.75
C SER A 204 6.53 22.76 -12.46
N LEU A 205 6.52 24.09 -12.28
CA LEU A 205 5.76 24.78 -11.24
C LEU A 205 4.23 24.74 -11.49
N ASP A 206 3.82 24.54 -12.74
CA ASP A 206 2.41 24.45 -13.14
C ASP A 206 1.82 23.06 -12.95
N ARG A 207 2.59 22.13 -12.37
CA ARG A 207 2.14 20.77 -12.13
C ARG A 207 1.03 20.73 -11.10
N ILE A 208 -0.14 20.28 -11.53
CA ILE A 208 -1.29 19.99 -10.65
C ILE A 208 -1.16 18.58 -10.10
N ARG A 209 -1.49 18.39 -8.83
CA ARG A 209 -1.57 17.10 -8.13
C ARG A 209 -2.80 17.06 -7.25
N ASP A 210 -3.58 16.01 -7.34
CA ASP A 210 -4.70 15.74 -6.42
C ASP A 210 -4.21 15.09 -5.13
#